data_3fde0a4eb99d272de223b22c3276ca80
#
_entry.id   3fde0a4eb99d272de223b22c3276ca80
#
_cell.length_a   1.000
_cell.length_b   1.000
_cell.length_c   1.000
_cell.angle_alpha   90.00
_cell.angle_beta   90.00
_cell.angle_gamma   90.00
#
_symmetry.space_group_name_H-M   'P 1'
#
loop_
_entity.id
_entity.type
_entity.pdbx_description
1 polymer ?
#
loop_
_entity_poly.entity_id
_entity_poly.type
_entity_poly.pdbx_seq_one_letter_code
_entity_poly.pdbx_strand_id
1 'polypeptide(L)'
;MTTIYDIEVVDESGNAYTLERYKGQAMMIVNTATKCGLRGQFSDLEALYKKYQDQGFVVLGFPSNQFHQEVSDRQKAAESYRLSYGVSFPMHEIIAVNGKEAHPLFTYLKEAQGGLLSDAIKWNFTKFLVDKEGHVIKRYGPKTSPLDATTDIEAIL
;
A
#
# COMPACT_ATOMS: atom_id res chain seq x y z
N MET A 1 -14.04 5.05 -18.91
CA MET A 1 -13.95 4.18 -17.72
C MET A 1 -12.72 4.52 -16.90
N THR A 2 -12.90 4.66 -15.59
CA THR A 2 -11.79 4.94 -14.68
C THR A 2 -10.99 3.65 -14.46
N THR A 3 -9.69 3.72 -14.64
CA THR A 3 -8.76 2.64 -14.27
C THR A 3 -7.95 3.09 -13.07
N ILE A 4 -7.24 2.16 -12.45
CA ILE A 4 -6.36 2.50 -11.31
C ILE A 4 -5.32 3.55 -11.72
N TYR A 5 -4.92 3.58 -12.99
CA TYR A 5 -3.91 4.51 -13.49
C TYR A 5 -4.36 5.96 -13.56
N ASP A 6 -5.67 6.22 -13.52
CA ASP A 6 -6.22 7.57 -13.52
C ASP A 6 -6.22 8.21 -12.13
N ILE A 7 -5.93 7.44 -11.10
CA ILE A 7 -6.01 7.92 -9.71
C ILE A 7 -4.77 8.71 -9.34
N GLU A 8 -4.99 9.93 -8.83
CA GLU A 8 -3.93 10.79 -8.33
C GLU A 8 -3.62 10.48 -6.88
N VAL A 9 -2.32 10.44 -6.56
CA VAL A 9 -1.81 10.27 -5.19
C VAL A 9 -0.76 11.33 -4.93
N VAL A 10 -0.42 11.55 -3.66
CA VAL A 10 0.60 12.53 -3.25
C VAL A 10 1.70 11.79 -2.50
N ASP A 11 2.94 11.97 -2.92
CA ASP A 11 4.07 11.32 -2.29
C ASP A 11 4.44 11.95 -0.94
N GLU A 12 5.41 11.37 -0.25
CA GLU A 12 5.82 11.85 1.09
C GLU A 12 6.41 13.25 1.07
N SER A 13 6.86 13.73 -0.10
CA SER A 13 7.41 15.08 -0.27
C SER A 13 6.34 16.11 -0.65
N GLY A 14 5.10 15.69 -0.84
CA GLY A 14 4.00 16.57 -1.20
C GLY A 14 3.77 16.73 -2.70
N ASN A 15 4.41 15.91 -3.54
CA ASN A 15 4.26 15.97 -4.99
C ASN A 15 3.14 15.05 -5.47
N ALA A 16 2.19 15.60 -6.23
CA ALA A 16 1.08 14.84 -6.80
C ALA A 16 1.52 14.14 -8.09
N TYR A 17 1.02 12.91 -8.28
CA TYR A 17 1.22 12.16 -9.52
C TYR A 17 0.10 11.14 -9.67
N THR A 18 -0.06 10.55 -10.86
CA THR A 18 -1.03 9.47 -11.06
C THR A 18 -0.31 8.12 -11.06
N LEU A 19 -1.06 7.06 -10.76
CA LEU A 19 -0.52 5.71 -10.77
C LEU A 19 -0.13 5.22 -12.17
N GLU A 20 -0.43 5.99 -13.21
CA GLU A 20 0.09 5.73 -14.55
C GLU A 20 1.62 5.62 -14.57
N ARG A 21 2.29 6.27 -13.62
CA ARG A 21 3.74 6.15 -13.45
C ARG A 21 4.20 4.69 -13.37
N TYR A 22 3.36 3.81 -12.81
CA TYR A 22 3.69 2.40 -12.60
C TYR A 22 3.01 1.47 -13.60
N LYS A 23 2.45 2.02 -14.69
CA LYS A 23 1.81 1.21 -15.72
C LYS A 23 2.79 0.19 -16.29
N GLY A 24 2.37 -1.06 -16.38
CA GLY A 24 3.25 -2.17 -16.80
C GLY A 24 4.00 -2.84 -15.67
N GLN A 25 3.89 -2.32 -14.45
CA GLN A 25 4.45 -2.95 -13.25
C GLN A 25 3.33 -3.53 -12.39
N ALA A 26 3.63 -4.65 -11.71
CA ALA A 26 2.76 -5.15 -10.65
C ALA A 26 2.95 -4.27 -9.41
N MET A 27 1.88 -4.08 -8.64
CA MET A 27 1.91 -3.22 -7.45
C MET A 27 1.37 -3.96 -6.23
N MET A 28 2.01 -3.80 -5.08
CA MET A 28 1.41 -4.14 -3.80
C MET A 28 1.12 -2.83 -3.07
N ILE A 29 -0.15 -2.55 -2.82
CA ILE A 29 -0.61 -1.31 -2.18
C ILE A 29 -1.04 -1.65 -0.77
N VAL A 30 -0.47 -0.93 0.21
CA VAL A 30 -0.66 -1.25 1.62
C VAL A 30 -0.88 0.02 2.43
N ASN A 31 -1.86 -0.02 3.36
CA ASN A 31 -2.02 1.05 4.35
C ASN A 31 -1.13 0.75 5.55
N THR A 32 -0.36 1.73 5.99
CA THR A 32 0.69 1.54 7.00
C THR A 32 0.48 2.40 8.23
N ALA A 33 1.17 2.05 9.32
CA ALA A 33 1.25 2.86 10.54
C ALA A 33 2.51 2.50 11.32
N THR A 34 3.25 3.52 11.79
CA THR A 34 4.53 3.32 12.46
C THR A 34 4.40 2.85 13.90
N LYS A 35 3.25 3.10 14.55
CA LYS A 35 2.99 2.72 15.94
C LYS A 35 2.24 1.40 16.10
N CYS A 36 1.88 0.76 14.99
CA CYS A 36 1.14 -0.50 15.01
C CYS A 36 2.00 -1.66 15.48
N GLY A 37 1.40 -2.61 16.20
CA GLY A 37 2.08 -3.86 16.59
C GLY A 37 2.51 -4.71 15.41
N LEU A 38 1.93 -4.49 14.22
CA LEU A 38 2.29 -5.18 12.99
C LEU A 38 3.39 -4.46 12.19
N ARG A 39 3.99 -3.41 12.75
CA ARG A 39 4.98 -2.58 12.04
C ARG A 39 6.21 -3.34 11.55
N GLY A 40 6.47 -4.53 12.08
CA GLY A 40 7.52 -5.41 11.57
C GLY A 40 7.30 -5.80 10.10
N GLN A 41 6.08 -5.68 9.59
CA GLN A 41 5.79 -5.94 8.17
C GLN A 41 6.48 -4.93 7.24
N PHE A 42 6.89 -3.77 7.74
CA PHE A 42 7.70 -2.84 6.92
C PHE A 42 8.96 -3.53 6.39
N SER A 43 9.64 -4.31 7.24
CA SER A 43 10.86 -5.02 6.82
C SER A 43 10.55 -6.10 5.78
N ASP A 44 9.43 -6.80 5.93
CA ASP A 44 9.02 -7.84 4.97
C ASP A 44 8.61 -7.22 3.62
N LEU A 45 7.91 -6.07 3.66
CA LEU A 45 7.56 -5.33 2.45
C LEU A 45 8.81 -4.83 1.73
N GLU A 46 9.78 -4.34 2.47
CA GLU A 46 11.05 -3.89 1.89
C GLU A 46 11.81 -5.05 1.25
N ALA A 47 11.80 -6.23 1.90
CA ALA A 47 12.42 -7.42 1.34
C ALA A 47 11.77 -7.83 0.01
N LEU A 48 10.44 -7.80 -0.08
CA LEU A 48 9.72 -8.07 -1.33
C LEU A 48 10.08 -7.05 -2.41
N TYR A 49 10.10 -5.78 -2.04
CA TYR A 49 10.41 -4.70 -2.97
C TYR A 49 11.81 -4.89 -3.57
N LYS A 50 12.82 -5.12 -2.73
CA LYS A 50 14.20 -5.31 -3.20
C LYS A 50 14.33 -6.55 -4.07
N LYS A 51 13.62 -7.62 -3.73
CA LYS A 51 13.72 -8.87 -4.48
C LYS A 51 13.14 -8.77 -5.89
N TYR A 52 12.03 -8.04 -6.05
CA TYR A 52 11.28 -8.04 -7.32
C TYR A 52 11.28 -6.73 -8.08
N GLN A 53 11.87 -5.65 -7.54
CA GLN A 53 11.82 -4.33 -8.20
C GLN A 53 12.37 -4.35 -9.63
N ASP A 54 13.40 -5.15 -9.88
CA ASP A 54 14.01 -5.25 -11.22
C ASP A 54 13.18 -6.11 -12.17
N GLN A 55 12.14 -6.77 -11.68
CA GLN A 55 11.25 -7.60 -12.47
C GLN A 55 9.92 -6.91 -12.76
N GLY A 56 9.80 -5.62 -12.48
CA GLY A 56 8.58 -4.86 -12.72
C GLY A 56 7.57 -4.96 -11.57
N PHE A 57 8.06 -4.81 -10.35
CA PHE A 57 7.23 -4.82 -9.13
C PHE A 57 7.54 -3.62 -8.26
N VAL A 58 6.51 -3.01 -7.69
CA VAL A 58 6.66 -1.90 -6.76
C VAL A 58 5.73 -2.10 -5.55
N VAL A 59 6.20 -1.70 -4.38
CA VAL A 59 5.37 -1.60 -3.16
C VAL A 59 5.04 -0.13 -2.96
N LEU A 60 3.76 0.18 -2.72
CA LEU A 60 3.29 1.55 -2.47
C LEU A 60 2.69 1.61 -1.08
N GLY A 61 3.30 2.35 -0.19
CA GLY A 61 2.85 2.49 1.20
C GLY A 61 2.06 3.78 1.41
N PHE A 62 0.93 3.68 2.09
CA PHE A 62 0.04 4.80 2.39
C PHE A 62 -0.24 4.86 3.88
N PRO A 63 0.44 5.75 4.63
CA PRO A 63 0.18 5.87 6.06
C PRO A 63 -1.26 6.33 6.32
N SER A 64 -1.89 5.76 7.35
CA SER A 64 -3.23 6.17 7.76
C SER A 64 -3.29 6.25 9.27
N ASN A 65 -3.94 7.28 9.81
CA ASN A 65 -4.12 7.44 11.25
C ASN A 65 -5.55 7.14 11.70
N GLN A 66 -6.39 6.53 10.85
CA GLN A 66 -7.77 6.20 11.23
C GLN A 66 -7.86 5.15 12.33
N PHE A 67 -6.79 4.39 12.55
CA PHE A 67 -6.70 3.40 13.63
C PHE A 67 -5.84 3.91 14.79
N HIS A 68 -5.49 5.21 14.79
CA HIS A 68 -4.72 5.90 15.84
C HIS A 68 -3.34 5.28 16.10
N GLN A 69 -2.74 4.65 15.08
CA GLN A 69 -1.47 3.96 15.17
C GLN A 69 -0.38 4.60 14.30
N GLU A 70 -0.66 5.76 13.73
CA GLU A 70 0.32 6.51 12.95
C GLU A 70 0.54 7.89 13.57
N VAL A 71 1.75 8.44 13.40
CA VAL A 71 2.00 9.84 13.77
C VAL A 71 1.30 10.73 12.76
N SER A 72 0.71 11.83 13.23
CA SER A 72 -0.07 12.74 12.38
C SER A 72 0.79 13.67 11.53
N ASP A 73 2.08 13.79 11.83
CA ASP A 73 3.02 14.64 11.10
C ASP A 73 3.68 13.82 9.98
N ARG A 74 3.52 14.26 8.73
CA ARG A 74 4.06 13.57 7.55
C ARG A 74 5.57 13.37 7.63
N GLN A 75 6.31 14.37 8.07
CA GLN A 75 7.77 14.30 8.14
C GLN A 75 8.23 13.32 9.22
N LYS A 76 7.57 13.32 10.38
CA LYS A 76 7.90 12.38 11.46
C LYS A 76 7.55 10.95 11.09
N ALA A 77 6.46 10.74 10.36
CA ALA A 77 6.12 9.43 9.84
C ALA A 77 7.21 8.95 8.88
N ALA A 78 7.63 9.79 7.93
CA ALA A 78 8.69 9.47 6.99
C ALA A 78 9.98 9.06 7.69
N GLU A 79 10.40 9.83 8.70
CA GLU A 79 11.59 9.52 9.47
C GLU A 79 11.46 8.16 10.17
N SER A 80 10.29 7.86 10.75
CA SER A 80 10.08 6.62 11.49
C SER A 80 10.28 5.39 10.62
N TYR A 81 9.60 5.30 9.46
CA TYR A 81 9.70 4.08 8.67
C TYR A 81 11.04 3.98 7.92
N ARG A 82 11.64 5.10 7.52
CA ARG A 82 12.93 5.05 6.82
C ARG A 82 14.08 4.75 7.76
N LEU A 83 14.14 5.41 8.93
CA LEU A 83 15.23 5.21 9.88
C LEU A 83 15.08 3.92 10.68
N SER A 84 13.86 3.57 11.07
CA SER A 84 13.63 2.41 11.94
C SER A 84 13.54 1.09 11.17
N TYR A 85 13.05 1.11 9.92
CA TYR A 85 12.75 -0.11 9.17
C TYR A 85 13.45 -0.18 7.82
N GLY A 86 14.23 0.82 7.45
CA GLY A 86 15.00 0.83 6.20
C GLY A 86 14.15 0.85 4.94
N VAL A 87 12.94 1.40 5.00
CA VAL A 87 12.02 1.43 3.87
C VAL A 87 12.58 2.29 2.73
N SER A 88 12.67 1.70 1.53
CA SER A 88 13.09 2.41 0.32
C SER A 88 11.99 2.46 -0.75
N PHE A 89 10.92 1.67 -0.61
CA PHE A 89 9.80 1.74 -1.55
C PHE A 89 9.02 3.06 -1.40
N PRO A 90 8.28 3.47 -2.45
CA PRO A 90 7.54 4.74 -2.41
C PRO A 90 6.52 4.81 -1.29
N MET A 91 6.61 5.87 -0.50
CA MET A 91 5.65 6.18 0.56
C MET A 91 4.93 7.49 0.21
N HIS A 92 3.78 7.70 0.82
CA HIS A 92 2.86 8.76 0.45
C HIS A 92 2.42 9.56 1.68
N GLU A 93 1.66 10.62 1.45
CA GLU A 93 1.08 11.40 2.54
C GLU A 93 0.08 10.57 3.34
N ILE A 94 -0.20 11.02 4.55
CA ILE A 94 -1.18 10.35 5.42
C ILE A 94 -2.57 10.52 4.82
N ILE A 95 -3.31 9.41 4.67
CA ILE A 95 -4.64 9.40 4.06
C ILE A 95 -5.66 8.67 4.95
N ALA A 96 -6.95 8.87 4.63
CA ALA A 96 -8.02 8.04 5.16
C ALA A 96 -8.29 6.87 4.22
N VAL A 97 -8.64 5.72 4.77
CA VAL A 97 -8.89 4.49 3.97
C VAL A 97 -10.34 4.02 4.08
N ASN A 98 -11.10 4.55 5.02
CA ASN A 98 -12.52 4.22 5.24
C ASN A 98 -13.37 5.47 5.38
N GLY A 99 -14.68 5.31 5.23
CA GLY A 99 -15.66 6.36 5.44
C GLY A 99 -15.74 7.37 4.29
N LYS A 100 -16.38 8.51 4.56
CA LYS A 100 -16.60 9.56 3.55
C LYS A 100 -15.30 10.20 3.07
N GLU A 101 -14.29 10.22 3.94
CA GLU A 101 -13.01 10.86 3.65
C GLU A 101 -12.03 9.89 2.99
N ALA A 102 -12.43 8.65 2.73
CA ALA A 102 -11.53 7.65 2.13
C ALA A 102 -10.94 8.16 0.83
N HIS A 103 -9.63 7.98 0.69
CA HIS A 103 -8.91 8.35 -0.53
C HIS A 103 -9.48 7.54 -1.70
N PRO A 104 -9.63 8.15 -2.89
CA PRO A 104 -10.18 7.46 -4.07
C PRO A 104 -9.48 6.14 -4.39
N LEU A 105 -8.18 6.04 -4.16
CA LEU A 105 -7.44 4.80 -4.37
C LEU A 105 -8.00 3.67 -3.51
N PHE A 106 -8.21 3.91 -2.21
CA PHE A 106 -8.72 2.87 -1.32
C PHE A 106 -10.19 2.57 -1.57
N THR A 107 -10.98 3.54 -2.00
CA THR A 107 -12.35 3.28 -2.48
C THR A 107 -12.32 2.32 -3.67
N TYR A 108 -11.44 2.57 -4.64
CA TYR A 108 -11.26 1.71 -5.81
C TYR A 108 -10.84 0.29 -5.42
N LEU A 109 -9.84 0.17 -4.56
CA LEU A 109 -9.32 -1.13 -4.12
C LEU A 109 -10.38 -1.94 -3.38
N LYS A 110 -11.13 -1.31 -2.48
CA LYS A 110 -12.17 -1.97 -1.69
C LYS A 110 -13.33 -2.45 -2.55
N GLU A 111 -13.69 -1.70 -3.58
CA GLU A 111 -14.73 -2.12 -4.52
C GLU A 111 -14.29 -3.31 -5.36
N ALA A 112 -13.01 -3.34 -5.73
CA ALA A 112 -12.45 -4.43 -6.54
C ALA A 112 -12.28 -5.72 -5.76
N GLN A 113 -11.82 -5.62 -4.49
CA GLN A 113 -11.57 -6.79 -3.63
C GLN A 113 -12.06 -6.48 -2.21
N GLY A 114 -13.27 -6.90 -1.89
CA GLY A 114 -13.85 -6.71 -0.57
C GLY A 114 -13.25 -7.63 0.49
N GLY A 115 -13.48 -7.28 1.75
CA GLY A 115 -13.11 -8.12 2.89
C GLY A 115 -14.17 -9.18 3.18
N LEU A 116 -13.90 -10.04 4.18
CA LEU A 116 -14.74 -11.19 4.51
C LEU A 116 -16.15 -10.79 4.93
N LEU A 117 -16.31 -9.78 5.80
CA LEU A 117 -17.60 -9.35 6.33
C LEU A 117 -18.05 -8.01 5.76
N SER A 118 -17.14 -7.21 5.26
CA SER A 118 -17.42 -5.92 4.63
C SER A 118 -16.20 -5.52 3.79
N ASP A 119 -16.38 -4.51 2.94
CA ASP A 119 -15.29 -3.99 2.12
C ASP A 119 -14.32 -3.12 2.93
N ALA A 120 -14.72 -2.65 4.12
CA ALA A 120 -13.92 -1.75 4.93
C ALA A 120 -12.53 -2.32 5.24
N ILE A 121 -11.54 -1.44 5.30
CA ILE A 121 -10.21 -1.78 5.80
C ILE A 121 -10.33 -1.96 7.31
N LYS A 122 -10.01 -3.14 7.80
CA LYS A 122 -10.20 -3.52 9.21
C LYS A 122 -9.10 -3.02 10.12
N TRP A 123 -7.88 -2.91 9.61
CA TRP A 123 -6.71 -2.53 10.40
C TRP A 123 -5.55 -2.13 9.48
N ASN A 124 -4.46 -1.65 10.07
CA ASN A 124 -3.24 -1.32 9.35
C ASN A 124 -2.64 -2.57 8.68
N PHE A 125 -1.86 -2.37 7.63
CA PHE A 125 -1.19 -3.43 6.87
C PHE A 125 -2.13 -4.38 6.15
N THR A 126 -3.29 -3.90 5.72
CA THR A 126 -4.09 -4.57 4.70
C THR A 126 -3.38 -4.37 3.37
N LYS A 127 -3.21 -5.44 2.60
CA LYS A 127 -2.43 -5.40 1.34
C LYS A 127 -3.33 -5.76 0.17
N PHE A 128 -3.13 -5.06 -0.95
CA PHE A 128 -3.81 -5.35 -2.21
C PHE A 128 -2.75 -5.60 -3.28
N LEU A 129 -2.91 -6.67 -4.05
CA LEU A 129 -2.01 -7.01 -5.15
C LEU A 129 -2.67 -6.65 -6.48
N VAL A 130 -1.95 -5.89 -7.30
CA VAL A 130 -2.41 -5.40 -8.60
C VAL A 130 -1.46 -5.96 -9.66
N ASP A 131 -2.01 -6.55 -10.72
CA ASP A 131 -1.19 -7.11 -11.80
C ASP A 131 -0.63 -6.03 -12.73
N LYS A 132 0.17 -6.44 -13.72
CA LYS A 132 0.82 -5.50 -14.65
C LYS A 132 -0.14 -4.76 -15.56
N GLU A 133 -1.40 -5.20 -15.62
CA GLU A 133 -2.46 -4.59 -16.44
C GLU A 133 -3.39 -3.70 -15.61
N GLY A 134 -3.12 -3.55 -14.32
CA GLY A 134 -3.90 -2.68 -13.44
C GLY A 134 -5.11 -3.34 -12.80
N HIS A 135 -5.23 -4.66 -12.86
CA HIS A 135 -6.32 -5.40 -12.23
C HIS A 135 -5.97 -5.73 -10.79
N VAL A 136 -6.86 -5.43 -9.86
CA VAL A 136 -6.70 -5.78 -8.44
C VAL A 136 -7.09 -7.24 -8.31
N ILE A 137 -6.11 -8.11 -8.10
CA ILE A 137 -6.33 -9.57 -8.17
C ILE A 137 -6.48 -10.23 -6.81
N LYS A 138 -6.00 -9.59 -5.73
CA LYS A 138 -6.08 -10.21 -4.40
C LYS A 138 -5.97 -9.18 -3.29
N ARG A 139 -6.56 -9.51 -2.14
CA ARG A 139 -6.47 -8.74 -0.91
C ARG A 139 -5.97 -9.65 0.21
N TYR A 140 -5.00 -9.15 0.97
CA TYR A 140 -4.43 -9.88 2.12
C TYR A 140 -4.78 -9.12 3.40
N GLY A 141 -5.22 -9.86 4.42
CA GLY A 141 -5.60 -9.27 5.70
C GLY A 141 -4.39 -8.71 6.48
N PRO A 142 -4.66 -7.93 7.53
CA PRO A 142 -3.60 -7.26 8.30
C PRO A 142 -2.54 -8.20 8.86
N LYS A 143 -2.95 -9.35 9.40
CA LYS A 143 -2.03 -10.29 10.05
C LYS A 143 -1.30 -11.21 9.08
N THR A 144 -1.70 -11.25 7.82
CA THR A 144 -1.04 -12.06 6.80
C THR A 144 0.32 -11.45 6.47
N SER A 145 1.40 -12.21 6.60
CA SER A 145 2.72 -11.72 6.25
C SER A 145 2.78 -11.34 4.77
N PRO A 146 3.40 -10.19 4.41
CA PRO A 146 3.63 -9.87 3.02
C PRO A 146 4.38 -10.96 2.25
N LEU A 147 5.24 -11.72 2.95
CA LEU A 147 6.01 -12.81 2.34
C LEU A 147 5.11 -13.96 1.88
N ASP A 148 3.91 -14.10 2.45
CA ASP A 148 2.95 -15.12 2.02
C ASP A 148 2.38 -14.82 0.62
N ALA A 149 2.58 -13.62 0.11
CA ALA A 149 2.16 -13.23 -1.23
C ALA A 149 3.18 -13.61 -2.31
N THR A 150 4.33 -14.16 -1.94
CA THR A 150 5.43 -14.43 -2.87
C THR A 150 4.99 -15.24 -4.10
N THR A 151 4.26 -16.34 -3.89
CA THR A 151 3.79 -17.19 -4.99
C THR A 151 2.86 -16.41 -5.93
N ASP A 152 1.94 -15.61 -5.38
CA ASP A 152 1.02 -14.82 -6.18
C ASP A 152 1.76 -13.72 -6.96
N ILE A 153 2.76 -13.10 -6.35
CA ILE A 153 3.60 -12.09 -7.02
C ILE A 153 4.34 -12.72 -8.20
N GLU A 154 5.00 -13.84 -7.97
CA GLU A 154 5.77 -14.51 -9.02
C GLU A 154 4.89 -14.96 -10.19
N ALA A 155 3.63 -15.29 -9.93
CA ALA A 155 2.70 -15.71 -10.97
C ALA A 155 2.32 -14.59 -11.95
N ILE A 156 2.47 -13.31 -11.56
CA ILE A 156 2.06 -12.16 -12.37
C ILE A 156 3.23 -11.34 -12.91
N LEU A 157 4.46 -11.71 -12.62
CA LEU A 157 5.67 -11.00 -13.12
C LEU A 157 6.10 -11.46 -14.56
#